data_2d8f6457ed90906019ab5761fdf9d492
#
_entry.id   2d8f6457ed90906019ab5761fdf9d492
#
_cell.length_a   1.000
_cell.length_b   1.000
_cell.length_c   1.000
_cell.angle_alpha   90.00
_cell.angle_beta   90.00
_cell.angle_gamma   90.00
#
_symmetry.space_group_name_H-M   'P 1'
#
loop_
_entity.id
_entity.type
_entity.pdbx_description
1 polymer ?
#
loop_
_entity_poly.entity_id
_entity_poly.type
_entity_poly.pdbx_seq_one_letter_code
_entity_poly.pdbx_strand_id
1 'polypeptide(L)'
;MVVGASSGLGRCIGIGLARRGDQVALLARRRERLDTAAKEAGGGAIAVECDITDQASCQAAIGEVANAFGGIDNIVYTPAISPLVRMVDTDADTWRRIFDTNVVGASLVTAAAIAHLTESAGKVVYLSSDAGPYGPVWPGLGAYGVSKAALERLVEAWRSEHPEVGFTNLIVGECAGGEGEAATGMNAGWDTDLTMQAYPLWVSRGCMPGKLMPIEDLISVVHTILSTNSSTSMPLVVARGAPTGTAAFPAS
;
A
#
# COMPACT_ATOMS: atom_id res chain seq x y z
N MET A 1 7.06 5.19 9.53
CA MET A 1 7.83 4.55 8.44
C MET A 1 6.95 4.22 7.25
N VAL A 2 7.51 4.14 6.03
CA VAL A 2 6.80 3.78 4.81
C VAL A 2 7.44 2.55 4.19
N VAL A 3 6.68 1.45 4.10
CA VAL A 3 7.12 0.18 3.53
C VAL A 3 6.75 0.12 2.05
N GLY A 4 7.65 -0.35 1.19
CA GLY A 4 7.49 -0.34 -0.27
C GLY A 4 7.92 0.98 -0.92
N ALA A 5 8.77 1.76 -0.26
CA ALA A 5 9.12 3.12 -0.63
C ALA A 5 10.19 3.26 -1.75
N SER A 6 10.59 2.17 -2.41
CA SER A 6 11.58 2.26 -3.49
C SER A 6 11.01 2.67 -4.86
N SER A 7 9.70 2.75 -5.01
CA SER A 7 9.01 3.17 -6.26
C SER A 7 7.52 3.44 -6.02
N GLY A 8 6.84 3.96 -7.03
CA GLY A 8 5.39 4.10 -7.05
C GLY A 8 4.81 4.93 -5.91
N LEU A 9 3.61 4.58 -5.49
CA LEU A 9 2.87 5.31 -4.46
C LEU A 9 3.64 5.38 -3.13
N GLY A 10 4.32 4.30 -2.73
CA GLY A 10 5.09 4.27 -1.50
C GLY A 10 6.23 5.27 -1.48
N ARG A 11 6.97 5.41 -2.59
CA ARG A 11 8.02 6.45 -2.73
C ARG A 11 7.43 7.85 -2.62
N CYS A 12 6.35 8.11 -3.37
CA CYS A 12 5.70 9.42 -3.36
C CYS A 12 5.17 9.78 -1.97
N ILE A 13 4.51 8.84 -1.29
CA ILE A 13 3.98 9.02 0.06
C ILE A 13 5.13 9.31 1.04
N GLY A 14 6.21 8.52 1.01
CA GLY A 14 7.33 8.71 1.91
C GLY A 14 8.00 10.08 1.76
N ILE A 15 8.27 10.50 0.52
CA ILE A 15 8.81 11.83 0.21
C ILE A 15 7.82 12.93 0.63
N GLY A 16 6.54 12.75 0.32
CA GLY A 16 5.51 13.74 0.65
C GLY A 16 5.29 13.94 2.15
N LEU A 17 5.38 12.88 2.95
CA LEU A 17 5.32 12.95 4.42
C LEU A 17 6.56 13.67 4.97
N ALA A 18 7.77 13.30 4.52
CA ALA A 18 9.00 13.98 4.95
C ALA A 18 8.99 15.48 4.65
N ARG A 19 8.49 15.89 3.47
CA ARG A 19 8.34 17.31 3.10
C ARG A 19 7.30 18.06 3.96
N ARG A 20 6.42 17.34 4.65
CA ARG A 20 5.47 17.88 5.63
C ARG A 20 6.03 17.97 7.05
N GLY A 21 7.29 17.54 7.24
CA GLY A 21 8.00 17.64 8.52
C GLY A 21 8.03 16.34 9.33
N ASP A 22 7.50 15.24 8.80
CA ASP A 22 7.60 13.95 9.48
C ASP A 22 9.03 13.39 9.42
N GLN A 23 9.46 12.69 10.47
CA GLN A 23 10.64 11.83 10.43
C GLN A 23 10.26 10.52 9.73
N VAL A 24 10.89 10.24 8.58
CA VAL A 24 10.46 9.12 7.72
C VAL A 24 11.58 8.10 7.50
N ALA A 25 11.32 6.85 7.85
CA ALA A 25 12.11 5.71 7.39
C ALA A 25 11.45 5.11 6.14
N LEU A 26 12.24 4.95 5.07
CA LEU A 26 11.82 4.40 3.79
C LEU A 26 12.33 2.95 3.69
N LEU A 27 11.41 1.98 3.60
CA LEU A 27 11.72 0.55 3.63
C LEU A 27 11.42 -0.13 2.30
N ALA A 28 12.35 -0.89 1.77
CA ALA A 28 12.17 -1.82 0.64
C ALA A 28 13.44 -2.67 0.43
N ARG A 29 13.41 -3.60 -0.54
CA ARG A 29 14.56 -4.44 -0.88
C ARG A 29 15.67 -3.73 -1.68
N ARG A 30 15.33 -2.68 -2.43
CA ARG A 30 16.25 -2.01 -3.38
C ARG A 30 16.92 -0.81 -2.71
N ARG A 31 18.04 -1.07 -2.04
CA ARG A 31 18.78 -0.08 -1.24
C ARG A 31 19.12 1.19 -2.03
N GLU A 32 19.68 1.07 -3.23
CA GLU A 32 20.07 2.24 -4.05
C GLU A 32 18.90 3.19 -4.34
N ARG A 33 17.70 2.61 -4.62
CA ARG A 33 16.50 3.41 -4.84
C ARG A 33 15.98 4.07 -3.57
N LEU A 34 16.16 3.42 -2.44
CA LEU A 34 15.80 4.01 -1.13
C LEU A 34 16.74 5.17 -0.79
N ASP A 35 18.04 5.04 -1.02
CA ASP A 35 19.02 6.10 -0.79
C ASP A 35 18.71 7.34 -1.66
N THR A 36 18.32 7.12 -2.92
CA THR A 36 17.86 8.21 -3.80
C THR A 36 16.59 8.85 -3.26
N ALA A 37 15.61 8.05 -2.81
CA ALA A 37 14.37 8.56 -2.24
C ALA A 37 14.60 9.33 -0.93
N ALA A 38 15.48 8.86 -0.06
CA ALA A 38 15.82 9.53 1.20
C ALA A 38 16.50 10.89 0.96
N LYS A 39 17.40 10.95 -0.03
CA LYS A 39 18.02 12.24 -0.44
C LYS A 39 16.97 13.22 -0.98
N GLU A 40 16.04 12.75 -1.81
CA GLU A 40 14.95 13.58 -2.35
C GLU A 40 13.98 14.03 -1.26
N ALA A 41 13.68 13.17 -0.29
CA ALA A 41 12.83 13.47 0.84
C ALA A 41 13.43 14.57 1.74
N GLY A 42 14.75 14.53 1.95
CA GLY A 42 15.42 15.45 2.88
C GLY A 42 15.02 15.22 4.33
N GLY A 43 15.16 16.25 5.17
CA GLY A 43 14.59 16.25 6.54
C GLY A 43 15.09 15.14 7.48
N GLY A 44 16.23 14.49 7.20
CA GLY A 44 16.70 13.38 8.01
C GLY A 44 16.03 12.03 7.70
N ALA A 45 15.37 11.91 6.56
CA ALA A 45 14.80 10.63 6.12
C ALA A 45 15.91 9.57 5.96
N ILE A 46 15.63 8.35 6.43
CA ILE A 46 16.56 7.23 6.36
C ILE A 46 16.07 6.14 5.41
N ALA A 47 17.02 5.44 4.80
CA ALA A 47 16.78 4.29 3.94
C ALA A 47 17.11 3.00 4.71
N VAL A 48 16.16 2.08 4.81
CA VAL A 48 16.34 0.80 5.52
C VAL A 48 15.97 -0.35 4.58
N GLU A 49 16.89 -1.30 4.40
CA GLU A 49 16.62 -2.47 3.59
C GLU A 49 15.68 -3.43 4.32
N CYS A 50 14.65 -3.91 3.62
CA CYS A 50 13.67 -4.83 4.18
C CYS A 50 13.08 -5.71 3.08
N ASP A 51 13.26 -7.04 3.20
CA ASP A 51 12.44 -8.01 2.47
C ASP A 51 11.25 -8.41 3.36
N ILE A 52 10.08 -7.95 2.96
CA ILE A 52 8.83 -8.20 3.71
C ILE A 52 8.39 -9.66 3.70
N THR A 53 8.98 -10.49 2.84
CA THR A 53 8.69 -11.94 2.78
C THR A 53 9.60 -12.75 3.70
N ASP A 54 10.57 -12.11 4.33
CA ASP A 54 11.48 -12.69 5.34
C ASP A 54 11.24 -12.07 6.71
N GLN A 55 10.83 -12.90 7.65
CA GLN A 55 10.54 -12.47 9.02
C GLN A 55 11.77 -11.89 9.74
N ALA A 56 12.95 -12.47 9.54
CA ALA A 56 14.17 -11.96 10.16
C ALA A 56 14.56 -10.59 9.61
N SER A 57 14.40 -10.40 8.29
CA SER A 57 14.59 -9.10 7.64
C SER A 57 13.60 -8.05 8.16
N CYS A 58 12.33 -8.40 8.34
CA CYS A 58 11.35 -7.49 8.96
C CYS A 58 11.77 -7.08 10.37
N GLN A 59 12.15 -8.02 11.22
CA GLN A 59 12.58 -7.75 12.59
C GLN A 59 13.82 -6.86 12.65
N ALA A 60 14.82 -7.13 11.81
CA ALA A 60 16.05 -6.34 11.73
C ALA A 60 15.75 -4.89 11.27
N ALA A 61 14.92 -4.73 10.22
CA ALA A 61 14.55 -3.42 9.71
C ALA A 61 13.76 -2.58 10.74
N ILE A 62 12.84 -3.19 11.47
CA ILE A 62 12.08 -2.53 12.54
C ILE A 62 13.03 -2.10 13.66
N GLY A 63 13.97 -2.94 14.06
CA GLY A 63 15.00 -2.61 15.06
C GLY A 63 15.89 -1.44 14.62
N GLU A 64 16.29 -1.39 13.34
CA GLU A 64 17.08 -0.29 12.79
C GLU A 64 16.29 1.04 12.84
N VAL A 65 15.04 1.04 12.45
CA VAL A 65 14.17 2.23 12.52
C VAL A 65 13.96 2.71 13.95
N ALA A 66 13.64 1.77 14.85
CA ALA A 66 13.41 2.08 16.26
C ALA A 66 14.66 2.65 16.94
N ASN A 67 15.84 2.11 16.63
CA ASN A 67 17.11 2.63 17.12
C ASN A 67 17.42 4.04 16.58
N ALA A 68 17.10 4.30 15.31
CA ALA A 68 17.37 5.60 14.68
C ALA A 68 16.45 6.71 15.19
N PHE A 69 15.18 6.40 15.47
CA PHE A 69 14.15 7.40 15.80
C PHE A 69 13.65 7.34 17.25
N GLY A 70 14.11 6.34 18.03
CA GLY A 70 13.67 6.14 19.40
C GLY A 70 12.32 5.40 19.54
N GLY A 71 11.72 4.98 18.42
CA GLY A 71 10.43 4.27 18.38
C GLY A 71 9.80 4.32 16.99
N ILE A 72 8.56 3.82 16.90
CA ILE A 72 7.76 3.85 15.67
C ILE A 72 6.35 4.25 16.02
N ASP A 73 5.93 5.43 15.56
CA ASP A 73 4.57 5.93 15.77
C ASP A 73 3.60 5.41 14.70
N ASN A 74 4.04 5.40 13.44
CA ASN A 74 3.13 5.10 12.34
C ASN A 74 3.77 4.26 11.24
N ILE A 75 2.95 3.42 10.59
CA ILE A 75 3.31 2.62 9.42
C ILE A 75 2.38 2.93 8.25
N VAL A 76 2.95 3.15 7.08
CA VAL A 76 2.22 3.09 5.81
C VAL A 76 2.71 1.88 5.03
N TYR A 77 1.86 0.87 4.87
CA TYR A 77 2.17 -0.35 4.15
C TYR A 77 1.66 -0.26 2.71
N THR A 78 2.57 -0.19 1.76
CA THR A 78 2.24 0.00 0.33
C THR A 78 2.59 -1.17 -0.59
N PRO A 79 3.40 -2.18 -0.17
CA PRO A 79 3.82 -3.23 -1.09
C PRO A 79 2.65 -4.02 -1.65
N ALA A 80 2.70 -4.28 -2.95
CA ALA A 80 1.84 -5.25 -3.60
C ALA A 80 2.47 -5.72 -4.92
N ILE A 81 2.12 -6.93 -5.32
CA ILE A 81 2.32 -7.42 -6.68
C ILE A 81 0.97 -7.81 -7.28
N SER A 82 0.83 -7.57 -8.57
CA SER A 82 -0.42 -7.77 -9.32
C SER A 82 -0.13 -8.36 -10.70
N PRO A 83 0.36 -9.59 -10.81
CA PRO A 83 0.57 -10.21 -12.11
C PRO A 83 -0.76 -10.28 -12.87
N LEU A 84 -0.73 -9.89 -14.14
CA LEU A 84 -1.88 -10.04 -15.02
C LEU A 84 -1.91 -11.48 -15.52
N VAL A 85 -2.89 -12.26 -15.05
CA VAL A 85 -3.04 -13.67 -15.39
C VAL A 85 -4.51 -14.08 -15.26
N ARG A 86 -5.01 -14.90 -16.19
CA ARG A 86 -6.38 -15.41 -16.08
C ARG A 86 -6.48 -16.40 -14.93
N MET A 87 -7.63 -16.46 -14.26
CA MET A 87 -7.83 -17.35 -13.12
C MET A 87 -7.52 -18.81 -13.46
N VAL A 88 -7.89 -19.27 -14.67
CA VAL A 88 -7.64 -20.65 -15.12
C VAL A 88 -6.15 -20.96 -15.30
N ASP A 89 -5.33 -19.94 -15.55
CA ASP A 89 -3.89 -20.06 -15.80
C ASP A 89 -3.05 -19.72 -14.56
N THR A 90 -3.70 -19.33 -13.45
CA THR A 90 -3.01 -18.95 -12.20
C THR A 90 -2.53 -20.20 -11.47
N ASP A 91 -1.23 -20.46 -11.53
CA ASP A 91 -0.61 -21.58 -10.85
C ASP A 91 -0.36 -21.36 -9.35
N ALA A 92 -0.01 -22.43 -8.64
CA ALA A 92 0.22 -22.39 -7.21
C ALA A 92 1.36 -21.45 -6.80
N ASP A 93 2.41 -21.31 -7.61
CA ASP A 93 3.54 -20.43 -7.28
C ASP A 93 3.18 -18.96 -7.46
N THR A 94 2.37 -18.63 -8.45
CA THR A 94 1.80 -17.29 -8.60
C THR A 94 0.92 -16.93 -7.41
N TRP A 95 0.04 -17.83 -6.95
CA TRP A 95 -0.75 -17.64 -5.75
C TRP A 95 0.12 -17.40 -4.52
N ARG A 96 1.13 -18.23 -4.28
CA ARG A 96 2.04 -18.08 -3.12
C ARG A 96 2.73 -16.72 -3.15
N ARG A 97 3.35 -16.34 -4.28
CA ARG A 97 4.05 -15.05 -4.40
C ARG A 97 3.14 -13.86 -4.13
N ILE A 98 1.89 -13.90 -4.63
CA ILE A 98 0.91 -12.84 -4.38
C ILE A 98 0.59 -12.76 -2.88
N PHE A 99 0.29 -13.89 -2.25
CA PHE A 99 -0.06 -13.91 -0.84
C PHE A 99 1.13 -13.59 0.06
N ASP A 100 2.31 -14.10 -0.24
CA ASP A 100 3.53 -13.81 0.52
C ASP A 100 3.83 -12.31 0.55
N THR A 101 3.66 -11.61 -0.59
CA THR A 101 3.89 -10.16 -0.66
C THR A 101 2.72 -9.36 -0.09
N ASN A 102 1.49 -9.65 -0.55
CA ASN A 102 0.36 -8.75 -0.32
C ASN A 102 -0.30 -8.95 1.05
N VAL A 103 -0.15 -10.14 1.65
CA VAL A 103 -0.85 -10.52 2.90
C VAL A 103 0.14 -10.90 4.00
N VAL A 104 0.99 -11.91 3.76
CA VAL A 104 1.91 -12.41 4.77
C VAL A 104 2.92 -11.32 5.15
N GLY A 105 3.53 -10.65 4.16
CA GLY A 105 4.46 -9.56 4.39
C GLY A 105 3.85 -8.40 5.20
N ALA A 106 2.58 -8.08 4.98
CA ALA A 106 1.88 -7.08 5.79
C ALA A 106 1.78 -7.50 7.26
N SER A 107 1.48 -8.78 7.51
CA SER A 107 1.42 -9.34 8.86
C SER A 107 2.79 -9.38 9.52
N LEU A 108 3.85 -9.80 8.82
CA LEU A 108 5.21 -9.89 9.37
C LEU A 108 5.75 -8.51 9.80
N VAL A 109 5.57 -7.49 8.97
CA VAL A 109 5.97 -6.11 9.30
C VAL A 109 5.20 -5.61 10.51
N THR A 110 3.88 -5.83 10.55
CA THR A 110 3.04 -5.39 11.66
C THR A 110 3.42 -6.11 12.96
N ALA A 111 3.60 -7.43 12.91
CA ALA A 111 4.02 -8.22 14.07
C ALA A 111 5.37 -7.76 14.64
N ALA A 112 6.33 -7.44 13.78
CA ALA A 112 7.64 -6.93 14.22
C ALA A 112 7.55 -5.56 14.90
N ALA A 113 6.58 -4.70 14.50
CA ALA A 113 6.45 -3.34 14.99
C ALA A 113 5.38 -3.17 16.09
N ILE A 114 4.59 -4.19 16.41
CA ILE A 114 3.39 -4.04 17.22
C ILE A 114 3.67 -3.46 18.63
N ALA A 115 4.79 -3.83 19.26
CA ALA A 115 5.16 -3.31 20.58
C ALA A 115 5.38 -1.79 20.54
N HIS A 116 6.06 -1.26 19.51
CA HIS A 116 6.27 0.17 19.34
C HIS A 116 4.95 0.91 19.04
N LEU A 117 4.10 0.32 18.20
CA LEU A 117 2.79 0.88 17.88
C LEU A 117 1.86 0.94 19.10
N THR A 118 1.89 -0.09 19.95
CA THR A 118 1.13 -0.11 21.21
C THR A 118 1.64 0.96 22.18
N GLU A 119 2.96 1.10 22.34
CA GLU A 119 3.57 2.10 23.22
C GLU A 119 3.23 3.53 22.79
N SER A 120 3.22 3.81 21.48
CA SER A 120 2.93 5.13 20.93
C SER A 120 1.43 5.41 20.72
N ALA A 121 0.54 4.42 20.94
CA ALA A 121 -0.85 4.45 20.48
C ALA A 121 -0.92 4.83 18.98
N GLY A 122 -0.06 4.21 18.21
CA GLY A 122 0.25 4.55 16.83
C GLY A 122 -0.76 4.08 15.81
N LYS A 123 -0.44 4.27 14.52
CA LYS A 123 -1.37 3.92 13.43
C LYS A 123 -0.69 3.15 12.31
N VAL A 124 -1.46 2.26 11.70
CA VAL A 124 -1.06 1.53 10.49
C VAL A 124 -2.07 1.79 9.38
N VAL A 125 -1.58 2.27 8.25
CA VAL A 125 -2.37 2.46 7.02
C VAL A 125 -1.94 1.43 6.00
N TYR A 126 -2.84 0.54 5.62
CA TYR A 126 -2.61 -0.43 4.55
C TYR A 126 -3.25 0.04 3.26
N LEU A 127 -2.44 0.17 2.20
CA LEU A 127 -2.96 0.46 0.88
C LEU A 127 -3.61 -0.80 0.30
N SER A 128 -4.93 -0.80 0.29
CA SER A 128 -5.74 -1.76 -0.44
C SER A 128 -6.09 -1.23 -1.84
N SER A 129 -7.06 -1.80 -2.50
CA SER A 129 -7.42 -1.46 -3.87
C SER A 129 -8.91 -1.61 -4.11
N ASP A 130 -9.46 -0.81 -5.00
CA ASP A 130 -10.82 -0.98 -5.50
C ASP A 130 -10.99 -2.25 -6.37
N ALA A 131 -9.91 -2.89 -6.81
CA ALA A 131 -9.95 -4.24 -7.35
C ALA A 131 -10.21 -5.34 -6.28
N GLY A 132 -10.24 -4.97 -4.99
CA GLY A 132 -10.66 -5.82 -3.87
C GLY A 132 -12.20 -5.89 -3.75
N PRO A 133 -12.74 -6.06 -2.52
CA PRO A 133 -14.17 -6.33 -2.34
C PRO A 133 -15.09 -5.14 -2.61
N TYR A 134 -14.57 -3.92 -2.72
CA TYR A 134 -15.37 -2.69 -2.85
C TYR A 134 -15.46 -2.14 -4.28
N GLY A 135 -14.96 -2.85 -5.25
CA GLY A 135 -15.00 -2.47 -6.65
C GLY A 135 -15.35 -3.62 -7.58
N PRO A 136 -15.44 -3.36 -8.88
CA PRO A 136 -15.70 -4.41 -9.85
C PRO A 136 -14.52 -5.39 -9.93
N VAL A 137 -14.81 -6.64 -10.23
CA VAL A 137 -13.77 -7.64 -10.47
C VAL A 137 -13.07 -7.35 -11.80
N TRP A 138 -11.76 -7.17 -11.75
CA TRP A 138 -10.92 -6.90 -12.91
C TRP A 138 -10.50 -8.20 -13.59
N PRO A 139 -10.98 -8.53 -14.80
CA PRO A 139 -10.50 -9.68 -15.55
C PRO A 139 -8.97 -9.68 -15.70
N GLY A 140 -8.35 -10.82 -15.40
CA GLY A 140 -6.89 -10.97 -15.37
C GLY A 140 -6.22 -10.54 -14.06
N LEU A 141 -6.90 -9.85 -13.15
CA LEU A 141 -6.39 -9.46 -11.83
C LEU A 141 -7.13 -10.17 -10.68
N GLY A 142 -7.78 -11.29 -10.94
CA GLY A 142 -8.60 -11.98 -9.94
C GLY A 142 -7.82 -12.40 -8.69
N ALA A 143 -6.63 -12.99 -8.86
CA ALA A 143 -5.79 -13.41 -7.73
C ALA A 143 -5.30 -12.21 -6.90
N TYR A 144 -4.97 -11.08 -7.55
CA TYR A 144 -4.66 -9.83 -6.87
C TYR A 144 -5.86 -9.33 -6.06
N GLY A 145 -7.05 -9.27 -6.65
CA GLY A 145 -8.27 -8.85 -5.95
C GLY A 145 -8.58 -9.71 -4.73
N VAL A 146 -8.44 -11.05 -4.85
CA VAL A 146 -8.57 -11.97 -3.70
C VAL A 146 -7.55 -11.65 -2.60
N SER A 147 -6.29 -11.38 -2.95
CA SER A 147 -5.28 -11.01 -1.95
C SER A 147 -5.59 -9.69 -1.24
N LYS A 148 -6.18 -8.72 -1.94
CA LYS A 148 -6.60 -7.45 -1.33
C LYS A 148 -7.80 -7.64 -0.39
N ALA A 149 -8.75 -8.51 -0.72
CA ALA A 149 -9.82 -8.90 0.20
C ALA A 149 -9.27 -9.61 1.45
N ALA A 150 -8.28 -10.50 1.27
CA ALA A 150 -7.60 -11.17 2.39
C ALA A 150 -6.82 -10.16 3.27
N LEU A 151 -6.14 -9.18 2.67
CA LEU A 151 -5.47 -8.10 3.40
C LEU A 151 -6.46 -7.31 4.27
N GLU A 152 -7.62 -6.97 3.75
CA GLU A 152 -8.64 -6.24 4.51
C GLU A 152 -9.12 -7.05 5.72
N ARG A 153 -9.32 -8.35 5.56
CA ARG A 153 -9.68 -9.23 6.67
C ARG A 153 -8.55 -9.37 7.69
N LEU A 154 -7.30 -9.42 7.24
CA LEU A 154 -6.12 -9.40 8.10
C LEU A 154 -6.09 -8.12 8.97
N VAL A 155 -6.35 -6.96 8.38
CA VAL A 155 -6.37 -5.68 9.11
C VAL A 155 -7.46 -5.65 10.19
N GLU A 156 -8.63 -6.24 9.91
CA GLU A 156 -9.67 -6.38 10.94
C GLU A 156 -9.25 -7.31 12.09
N ALA A 157 -8.52 -8.39 11.80
CA ALA A 157 -7.98 -9.27 12.83
C ALA A 157 -7.00 -8.51 13.74
N TRP A 158 -6.04 -7.77 13.17
CA TRP A 158 -5.12 -6.91 13.93
C TRP A 158 -5.85 -5.90 14.80
N ARG A 159 -6.88 -5.24 14.26
CA ARG A 159 -7.70 -4.27 15.03
C ARG A 159 -8.42 -4.93 16.19
N SER A 160 -8.89 -6.17 16.02
CA SER A 160 -9.59 -6.91 17.06
C SER A 160 -8.67 -7.31 18.23
N GLU A 161 -7.40 -7.61 17.92
CA GLU A 161 -6.43 -8.06 18.92
C GLU A 161 -5.66 -6.90 19.58
N HIS A 162 -5.55 -5.74 18.89
CA HIS A 162 -4.82 -4.56 19.35
C HIS A 162 -5.68 -3.28 19.23
N PRO A 163 -6.71 -3.13 20.07
CA PRO A 163 -7.65 -1.99 20.00
C PRO A 163 -6.99 -0.65 20.31
N GLU A 164 -5.80 -0.64 20.95
CA GLU A 164 -5.01 0.55 21.26
C GLU A 164 -4.28 1.12 20.03
N VAL A 165 -4.14 0.34 18.95
CA VAL A 165 -3.48 0.75 17.70
C VAL A 165 -4.52 1.08 16.64
N GLY A 166 -4.34 2.18 15.94
CA GLY A 166 -5.22 2.59 14.84
C GLY A 166 -4.92 1.85 13.54
N PHE A 167 -5.77 0.94 13.10
CA PHE A 167 -5.61 0.21 11.83
C PHE A 167 -6.59 0.72 10.78
N THR A 168 -6.08 1.17 9.64
CA THR A 168 -6.87 1.69 8.51
C THR A 168 -6.65 0.89 7.24
N ASN A 169 -7.74 0.37 6.65
CA ASN A 169 -7.77 -0.03 5.25
C ASN A 169 -7.99 1.20 4.38
N LEU A 170 -7.01 1.60 3.60
CA LEU A 170 -7.13 2.67 2.61
C LEU A 170 -7.33 2.05 1.23
N ILE A 171 -8.57 2.06 0.76
CA ILE A 171 -8.94 1.60 -0.58
C ILE A 171 -8.53 2.69 -1.58
N VAL A 172 -7.56 2.38 -2.41
CA VAL A 172 -7.05 3.29 -3.43
C VAL A 172 -7.58 2.87 -4.79
N GLY A 173 -8.27 3.76 -5.46
CA GLY A 173 -8.62 3.61 -6.86
C GLY A 173 -7.45 3.97 -7.77
N GLU A 174 -7.72 4.20 -9.06
CA GLU A 174 -6.70 4.60 -10.01
C GLU A 174 -6.05 5.92 -9.57
N CYS A 175 -4.75 5.87 -9.30
CA CYS A 175 -3.95 7.02 -8.88
C CYS A 175 -2.79 7.23 -9.83
N ALA A 176 -2.59 8.48 -10.24
CA ALA A 176 -1.40 8.87 -10.97
C ALA A 176 -0.18 8.73 -10.04
N GLY A 177 0.64 7.73 -10.29
CA GLY A 177 1.95 7.61 -9.62
C GLY A 177 2.89 8.73 -10.07
N GLY A 178 4.09 8.77 -9.46
CA GLY A 178 5.15 9.66 -9.92
C GLY A 178 5.73 9.22 -11.27
N GLU A 179 6.58 10.06 -11.83
CA GLU A 179 7.33 9.79 -13.07
C GLU A 179 8.73 9.19 -12.76
N GLY A 180 9.37 8.61 -13.76
CA GLY A 180 10.72 8.06 -13.64
C GLY A 180 10.82 6.97 -12.57
N GLU A 181 11.67 7.13 -11.58
CA GLU A 181 11.84 6.17 -10.47
C GLU A 181 10.61 6.09 -9.55
N ALA A 182 9.79 7.12 -9.52
CA ALA A 182 8.53 7.15 -8.79
C ALA A 182 7.37 6.50 -9.57
N ALA A 183 7.58 6.09 -10.82
CA ALA A 183 6.56 5.38 -11.58
C ALA A 183 6.14 4.09 -10.87
N THR A 184 4.85 3.77 -10.96
CA THR A 184 4.34 2.52 -10.41
C THR A 184 4.89 1.33 -11.16
N GLY A 185 5.32 0.30 -10.44
CA GLY A 185 5.70 -0.99 -11.01
C GLY A 185 4.54 -1.99 -11.07
N MET A 186 3.32 -1.56 -10.82
CA MET A 186 2.15 -2.45 -10.69
C MET A 186 1.91 -3.27 -11.96
N ASN A 187 2.07 -2.67 -13.12
CA ASN A 187 1.90 -3.29 -14.43
C ASN A 187 3.22 -3.74 -15.08
N ALA A 188 4.33 -3.66 -14.35
CA ALA A 188 5.62 -4.12 -14.85
C ALA A 188 5.59 -5.64 -15.07
N GLY A 189 5.90 -6.06 -16.29
CA GLY A 189 5.88 -7.47 -16.67
C GLY A 189 4.50 -8.03 -17.03
N TRP A 190 3.48 -7.19 -17.18
CA TRP A 190 2.21 -7.64 -17.78
C TRP A 190 2.41 -8.03 -19.23
N ASP A 191 1.82 -9.15 -19.62
CA ASP A 191 1.76 -9.57 -21.01
C ASP A 191 0.93 -8.58 -21.84
N THR A 192 1.51 -8.11 -22.96
CA THR A 192 0.88 -7.08 -23.80
C THR A 192 -0.40 -7.58 -24.45
N ASP A 193 -0.41 -8.82 -24.95
CA ASP A 193 -1.57 -9.38 -25.66
C ASP A 193 -2.72 -9.61 -24.68
N LEU A 194 -2.43 -10.13 -23.48
CA LEU A 194 -3.42 -10.29 -22.44
C LEU A 194 -3.95 -8.93 -21.95
N THR A 195 -3.08 -7.92 -21.85
CA THR A 195 -3.49 -6.56 -21.52
C THR A 195 -4.45 -6.00 -22.55
N MET A 196 -4.14 -6.15 -23.82
CA MET A 196 -5.01 -5.71 -24.93
C MET A 196 -6.36 -6.44 -24.95
N GLN A 197 -6.41 -7.70 -24.55
CA GLN A 197 -7.66 -8.47 -24.40
C GLN A 197 -8.47 -8.04 -23.17
N ALA A 198 -7.81 -7.74 -22.06
CA ALA A 198 -8.46 -7.38 -20.79
C ALA A 198 -8.97 -5.94 -20.77
N TYR A 199 -8.26 -5.00 -21.41
CA TYR A 199 -8.57 -3.57 -21.36
C TYR A 199 -10.00 -3.22 -21.78
N PRO A 200 -10.56 -3.71 -22.91
CA PRO A 200 -11.95 -3.45 -23.28
C PRO A 200 -12.96 -3.98 -22.25
N LEU A 201 -12.62 -5.09 -21.58
CA LEU A 201 -13.46 -5.65 -20.52
C LEU A 201 -13.44 -4.75 -19.27
N TRP A 202 -12.29 -4.19 -18.92
CA TRP A 202 -12.17 -3.26 -17.80
C TRP A 202 -13.02 -2.00 -18.04
N VAL A 203 -12.93 -1.43 -19.23
CA VAL A 203 -13.75 -0.27 -19.61
C VAL A 203 -15.24 -0.61 -19.54
N SER A 204 -15.67 -1.70 -20.19
CA SER A 204 -17.09 -2.06 -20.27
C SER A 204 -17.71 -2.44 -18.92
N ARG A 205 -16.89 -2.90 -17.94
CA ARG A 205 -17.34 -3.28 -16.59
C ARG A 205 -17.21 -2.14 -15.59
N GLY A 206 -16.78 -0.95 -16.01
CA GLY A 206 -16.59 0.18 -15.12
C GLY A 206 -15.43 0.02 -14.14
N CYS A 207 -14.46 -0.84 -14.46
CA CYS A 207 -13.24 -0.98 -13.64
C CYS A 207 -12.39 0.30 -13.68
N MET A 208 -12.51 1.10 -14.74
CA MET A 208 -11.79 2.37 -14.95
C MET A 208 -12.81 3.53 -14.98
N PRO A 209 -13.31 3.99 -13.81
CA PRO A 209 -14.50 4.83 -13.78
C PRO A 209 -14.27 6.31 -14.07
N GLY A 210 -13.01 6.78 -14.11
CA GLY A 210 -12.84 8.22 -14.14
C GLY A 210 -11.42 8.74 -14.36
N LYS A 211 -11.19 9.91 -13.81
CA LYS A 211 -9.87 10.54 -13.83
C LYS A 211 -8.96 9.85 -12.81
N LEU A 212 -7.69 9.75 -13.15
CA LEU A 212 -6.67 9.36 -12.18
C LEU A 212 -6.66 10.35 -11.01
N MET A 213 -6.65 9.84 -9.79
CA MET A 213 -6.46 10.66 -8.60
C MET A 213 -5.02 11.22 -8.59
N PRO A 214 -4.81 12.52 -8.38
CA PRO A 214 -3.48 13.08 -8.20
C PRO A 214 -2.78 12.45 -6.99
N ILE A 215 -1.46 12.26 -7.08
CA ILE A 215 -0.68 11.66 -5.99
C ILE A 215 -0.69 12.54 -4.74
N GLU A 216 -0.73 13.84 -4.89
CA GLU A 216 -0.80 14.82 -3.79
C GLU A 216 -2.06 14.66 -2.95
N ASP A 217 -3.18 14.28 -3.59
CA ASP A 217 -4.43 14.01 -2.87
C ASP A 217 -4.29 12.74 -2.05
N LEU A 218 -3.68 11.67 -2.58
CA LEU A 218 -3.41 10.45 -1.82
C LEU A 218 -2.49 10.72 -0.62
N ILE A 219 -1.41 11.50 -0.82
CA ILE A 219 -0.50 11.89 0.27
C ILE A 219 -1.27 12.67 1.34
N SER A 220 -2.18 13.56 0.95
CA SER A 220 -3.01 14.33 1.87
C SER A 220 -3.97 13.45 2.67
N VAL A 221 -4.59 12.45 2.04
CA VAL A 221 -5.44 11.46 2.72
C VAL A 221 -4.63 10.66 3.73
N VAL A 222 -3.46 10.13 3.34
CA VAL A 222 -2.59 9.38 4.26
C VAL A 222 -2.16 10.26 5.43
N HIS A 223 -1.67 11.47 5.18
CA HIS A 223 -1.28 12.41 6.23
C HIS A 223 -2.44 12.72 7.17
N THR A 224 -3.66 12.91 6.65
CA THR A 224 -4.85 13.15 7.49
C THR A 224 -5.11 11.96 8.42
N ILE A 225 -5.06 10.72 7.91
CA ILE A 225 -5.27 9.52 8.73
C ILE A 225 -4.23 9.45 9.85
N LEU A 226 -2.95 9.68 9.52
CA LEU A 226 -1.85 9.60 10.49
C LEU A 226 -1.91 10.71 11.54
N SER A 227 -2.37 11.91 11.17
CA SER A 227 -2.40 13.11 12.04
C SER A 227 -3.61 13.19 12.95
N THR A 228 -4.62 12.31 12.82
CA THR A 228 -5.77 12.32 13.73
C THR A 228 -5.36 11.90 15.14
N ASN A 229 -6.10 12.38 16.15
CA ASN A 229 -5.89 11.97 17.53
C ASN A 229 -6.04 10.44 17.68
N SER A 230 -5.34 9.84 18.65
CA SER A 230 -5.41 8.40 18.95
C SER A 230 -6.83 7.91 19.31
N SER A 231 -7.69 8.81 19.81
CA SER A 231 -9.11 8.51 20.07
C SER A 231 -9.97 8.43 18.80
N THR A 232 -9.43 8.79 17.62
CA THR A 232 -10.15 8.77 16.34
C THR A 232 -9.75 7.56 15.54
N SER A 233 -10.71 6.68 15.24
CA SER A 233 -10.53 5.52 14.38
C SER A 233 -11.12 5.78 12.99
N MET A 234 -10.32 5.52 11.95
CA MET A 234 -10.76 5.51 10.54
C MET A 234 -10.55 4.10 9.97
N PRO A 235 -11.43 3.13 10.29
CA PRO A 235 -11.21 1.73 9.95
C PRO A 235 -11.18 1.47 8.45
N LEU A 236 -11.91 2.28 7.67
CA LEU A 236 -11.99 2.19 6.23
C LEU A 236 -12.05 3.60 5.64
N VAL A 237 -11.17 3.86 4.69
CA VAL A 237 -11.16 5.09 3.89
C VAL A 237 -11.10 4.70 2.43
N VAL A 238 -11.91 5.35 1.59
CA VAL A 238 -11.93 5.13 0.13
C VAL A 238 -11.47 6.41 -0.54
N ALA A 239 -10.36 6.34 -1.28
CA ALA A 239 -9.81 7.43 -2.06
C ALA A 239 -9.70 7.00 -3.53
N ARG A 240 -10.41 7.70 -4.42
CA ARG A 240 -10.41 7.41 -5.86
C ARG A 240 -10.62 8.69 -6.66
N GLY A 241 -10.21 8.68 -7.92
CA GLY A 241 -10.48 9.78 -8.84
C GLY A 241 -11.98 10.04 -9.01
N ALA A 242 -12.33 11.27 -9.32
CA ALA A 242 -13.73 11.63 -9.60
C ALA A 242 -14.23 10.91 -10.87
N PRO A 243 -15.45 10.37 -10.87
CA PRO A 243 -16.02 9.74 -12.06
C PRO A 243 -16.16 10.76 -13.18
N THR A 244 -15.83 10.36 -14.42
CA THR A 244 -16.10 11.14 -15.63
C THR A 244 -17.48 10.76 -16.18
N GLY A 245 -18.49 11.62 -15.98
CA GLY A 245 -19.85 11.39 -16.47
C GLY A 245 -20.82 10.89 -15.39
N THR A 246 -22.06 10.64 -15.78
CA THR A 246 -23.21 10.35 -14.94
C THR A 246 -23.27 8.94 -14.34
N ALA A 247 -22.17 8.25 -14.17
CA ALA A 247 -22.14 7.00 -13.40
C ALA A 247 -22.35 7.33 -11.91
N ALA A 248 -23.61 7.40 -11.52
CA ALA A 248 -23.97 7.40 -10.11
C ALA A 248 -23.38 6.16 -9.44
N PHE A 249 -22.84 6.33 -8.24
CA PHE A 249 -22.50 5.19 -7.39
C PHE A 249 -23.72 4.28 -7.31
N PRO A 250 -23.59 2.96 -7.48
CA PRO A 250 -24.71 2.08 -7.18
C PRO A 250 -25.12 2.36 -5.74
N ALA A 251 -26.40 2.70 -5.55
CA ALA A 251 -26.97 2.84 -4.22
C ALA A 251 -26.75 1.51 -3.48
N SER A 252 -26.23 1.62 -2.26
CA SER A 252 -25.99 0.52 -1.33
C SER A 252 -27.26 -0.26 -1.04
#